data_216a8817f99d597330fd8c0c2eedfa97
#
_entry.id   216a8817f99d597330fd8c0c2eedfa97
#
_cell.length_a   1.000
_cell.length_b   1.000
_cell.length_c   1.000
_cell.angle_alpha   90.00
_cell.angle_beta   90.00
_cell.angle_gamma   90.00
#
_symmetry.space_group_name_H-M   'P 1'
#
loop_
_entity.id
_entity.type
_entity.pdbx_description
1 polymer ?
#
loop_
_entity_poly.entity_id
_entity_poly.type
_entity_poly.pdbx_seq_one_letter_code
_entity_poly.pdbx_strand_id
1 'polypeptide(L)'
;MATIDLNCDMGEGFGAYKIGDDKAMLELITTANIACGFHAGDPVVIRDTILAAKASGVSIGAHPSFMDLYGFGRRRISGERPEDIEAQLIYQIAAVQGMANALGWPISHMKTHGSLGNMAAEDPVLADVCARALKAVDPSLVFITLPYSETMKAAERAGLKIACEVYADRTYDDNGMLTSRQREGAVIHDLQKSLDQVLSMVRDGVIPTIGGRKLPVEAATICVHGDTPGAVAMARSLRNALAAEGVDVSPFARPLTP
;
A
#
# COMPACT_ATOMS: atom_id res chain seq x y z
N MET A 1 -10.17 19.76 10.85
CA MET A 1 -9.11 19.73 9.83
C MET A 1 -9.25 18.41 9.09
N ALA A 2 -9.06 18.39 7.79
CA ALA A 2 -9.00 17.14 7.05
C ALA A 2 -7.73 16.38 7.48
N THR A 3 -7.83 15.05 7.56
CA THR A 3 -6.69 14.17 7.91
C THR A 3 -6.47 13.20 6.78
N ILE A 4 -5.23 12.87 6.48
CA ILE A 4 -4.85 11.87 5.48
C ILE A 4 -3.63 11.09 5.97
N ASP A 5 -3.58 9.82 5.68
CA ASP A 5 -2.41 8.99 5.90
C ASP A 5 -1.46 9.05 4.70
N LEU A 6 -0.17 8.91 4.96
CA LEU A 6 0.87 8.78 3.94
C LEU A 6 1.56 7.43 4.12
N ASN A 7 1.38 6.52 3.16
CA ASN A 7 1.96 5.18 3.23
C ASN A 7 3.06 4.95 2.19
N CYS A 8 3.96 4.03 2.51
CA CYS A 8 5.02 3.58 1.61
C CYS A 8 5.27 2.08 1.77
N ASP A 9 5.61 1.43 0.65
CA ASP A 9 6.06 0.05 0.63
C ASP A 9 7.51 0.00 1.10
N MET A 10 7.83 -0.88 2.05
CA MET A 10 9.09 -0.89 2.78
C MET A 10 9.58 -2.29 3.10
N GLY A 11 10.85 -2.39 3.52
CA GLY A 11 11.46 -3.67 3.81
C GLY A 11 11.64 -4.54 2.56
N GLU A 12 11.80 -3.91 1.40
CA GLU A 12 11.89 -4.58 0.09
C GLU A 12 13.32 -4.98 -0.29
N GLY A 13 14.30 -4.81 0.60
CA GLY A 13 15.65 -5.40 0.46
C GLY A 13 15.60 -6.92 0.56
N PHE A 14 16.70 -7.59 0.20
CA PHE A 14 16.86 -9.03 0.37
C PHE A 14 18.34 -9.40 0.52
N GLY A 15 18.73 -9.97 1.64
CA GLY A 15 20.12 -10.29 1.96
C GLY A 15 21.04 -9.06 1.88
N ALA A 16 21.98 -9.11 0.95
CA ALA A 16 22.92 -8.00 0.71
C ALA A 16 22.34 -6.86 -0.16
N TYR A 17 21.19 -7.08 -0.79
CA TYR A 17 20.58 -6.12 -1.70
C TYR A 17 19.67 -5.16 -0.96
N LYS A 18 19.86 -3.86 -1.17
CA LYS A 18 19.03 -2.79 -0.62
C LYS A 18 18.23 -2.12 -1.72
N ILE A 19 16.98 -1.81 -1.43
CA ILE A 19 16.06 -1.11 -2.34
C ILE A 19 15.48 0.06 -1.55
N GLY A 20 15.57 1.26 -2.13
CA GLY A 20 15.08 2.49 -1.52
C GLY A 20 15.93 3.01 -0.34
N ASP A 21 15.44 4.07 0.30
CA ASP A 21 15.98 4.64 1.53
C ASP A 21 14.90 4.62 2.61
N ASP A 22 14.69 3.44 3.18
CA ASP A 22 13.66 3.21 4.21
C ASP A 22 13.82 4.14 5.40
N LYS A 23 15.06 4.42 5.80
CA LYS A 23 15.32 5.29 6.95
C LYS A 23 14.86 6.73 6.71
N ALA A 24 15.19 7.31 5.56
CA ALA A 24 14.76 8.65 5.22
C ALA A 24 13.24 8.71 4.97
N MET A 25 12.64 7.63 4.45
CA MET A 25 11.21 7.55 4.21
C MET A 25 10.40 7.49 5.52
N LEU A 26 10.88 6.75 6.54
CA LEU A 26 10.23 6.67 7.86
C LEU A 26 10.10 8.00 8.59
N GLU A 27 10.90 9.02 8.24
CA GLU A 27 10.75 10.38 8.78
C GLU A 27 9.57 11.14 8.18
N LEU A 28 9.01 10.65 7.07
CA LEU A 28 8.04 11.37 6.24
C LEU A 28 6.65 10.72 6.21
N ILE A 29 6.59 9.39 6.32
CA ILE A 29 5.35 8.62 6.24
C ILE A 29 4.72 8.40 7.62
N THR A 30 3.48 7.97 7.62
CA THR A 30 2.74 7.60 8.83
C THR A 30 2.43 6.12 8.88
N THR A 31 2.52 5.43 7.73
CA THR A 31 2.20 4.01 7.57
C THR A 31 3.20 3.31 6.65
N ALA A 32 3.70 2.13 7.04
CA ALA A 32 4.64 1.31 6.29
C ALA A 32 4.04 -0.04 5.92
N ASN A 33 4.05 -0.41 4.63
CA ASN A 33 3.62 -1.71 4.14
C ASN A 33 4.85 -2.61 4.02
N ILE A 34 5.02 -3.60 4.92
CA ILE A 34 6.24 -4.39 5.04
C ILE A 34 6.18 -5.62 4.14
N ALA A 35 7.13 -5.76 3.22
CA ALA A 35 7.29 -6.92 2.37
C ALA A 35 7.36 -8.22 3.20
N CYS A 36 6.75 -9.31 2.69
CA CYS A 36 6.51 -10.53 3.44
C CYS A 36 7.39 -11.72 3.02
N GLY A 37 8.47 -11.48 2.27
CA GLY A 37 9.44 -12.49 1.89
C GLY A 37 9.23 -13.15 0.52
N PHE A 38 8.05 -13.03 -0.09
CA PHE A 38 7.74 -13.72 -1.36
C PHE A 38 8.12 -12.90 -2.60
N HIS A 39 7.97 -11.59 -2.57
CA HIS A 39 8.44 -10.72 -3.65
C HIS A 39 9.70 -9.95 -3.28
N ALA A 40 9.88 -9.68 -2.01
CA ALA A 40 11.01 -8.96 -1.42
C ALA A 40 10.97 -9.17 0.10
N GLY A 41 12.00 -8.71 0.79
CA GLY A 41 12.16 -8.90 2.22
C GLY A 41 12.66 -10.30 2.57
N ASP A 42 13.46 -10.39 3.61
CA ASP A 42 13.82 -11.62 4.28
C ASP A 42 13.62 -11.45 5.80
N PRO A 43 13.71 -12.52 6.62
CA PRO A 43 13.43 -12.40 8.05
C PRO A 43 14.24 -11.33 8.80
N VAL A 44 15.47 -11.03 8.36
CA VAL A 44 16.32 -10.01 8.98
C VAL A 44 15.89 -8.63 8.54
N VAL A 45 15.67 -8.44 7.23
CA VAL A 45 15.15 -7.16 6.68
C VAL A 45 13.80 -6.81 7.30
N ILE A 46 12.87 -7.77 7.38
CA ILE A 46 11.54 -7.58 8.00
C ILE A 46 11.67 -7.14 9.46
N ARG A 47 12.49 -7.86 10.25
CA ARG A 47 12.75 -7.49 11.65
C ARG A 47 13.28 -6.07 11.78
N ASP A 48 14.30 -5.74 11.01
CA ASP A 48 14.99 -4.44 11.12
C ASP A 48 14.08 -3.30 10.67
N THR A 49 13.24 -3.53 9.65
CA THR A 49 12.22 -2.56 9.20
C THR A 49 11.14 -2.35 10.27
N ILE A 50 10.66 -3.41 10.93
CA ILE A 50 9.69 -3.29 12.04
C ILE A 50 10.29 -2.47 13.18
N LEU A 51 11.54 -2.75 13.58
CA LEU A 51 12.21 -2.01 14.64
C LEU A 51 12.42 -0.55 14.29
N ALA A 52 12.78 -0.24 13.05
CA ALA A 52 12.94 1.13 12.57
C ALA A 52 11.60 1.88 12.55
N ALA A 53 10.53 1.25 12.06
CA ALA A 53 9.18 1.82 12.06
C ALA A 53 8.69 2.09 13.49
N LYS A 54 8.91 1.13 14.42
CA LYS A 54 8.61 1.30 15.84
C LYS A 54 9.35 2.51 16.45
N ALA A 55 10.64 2.65 16.17
CA ALA A 55 11.43 3.77 16.68
C ALA A 55 10.94 5.13 16.15
N SER A 56 10.39 5.16 14.94
CA SER A 56 9.81 6.36 14.30
C SER A 56 8.33 6.58 14.63
N GLY A 57 7.67 5.66 15.35
CA GLY A 57 6.24 5.73 15.65
C GLY A 57 5.34 5.51 14.43
N VAL A 58 5.87 4.90 13.37
CA VAL A 58 5.16 4.63 12.12
C VAL A 58 4.33 3.36 12.25
N SER A 59 3.06 3.42 11.85
CA SER A 59 2.15 2.27 11.79
C SER A 59 2.64 1.26 10.76
N ILE A 60 2.50 -0.05 11.02
CA ILE A 60 2.97 -1.09 10.10
C ILE A 60 1.85 -2.03 9.67
N GLY A 61 1.99 -2.61 8.48
CA GLY A 61 1.12 -3.66 7.97
C GLY A 61 1.85 -4.67 7.09
N ALA A 62 1.18 -5.77 6.80
CA ALA A 62 1.70 -6.80 5.92
C ALA A 62 1.52 -6.41 4.45
N HIS A 63 2.54 -6.65 3.62
CA HIS A 63 2.55 -6.35 2.19
C HIS A 63 2.79 -7.61 1.35
N PRO A 64 1.82 -8.58 1.34
CA PRO A 64 1.98 -9.85 0.65
C PRO A 64 1.85 -9.72 -0.86
N SER A 65 2.47 -10.66 -1.57
CA SER A 65 2.45 -10.77 -3.03
C SER A 65 2.45 -12.23 -3.49
N PHE A 66 2.41 -12.43 -4.80
CA PHE A 66 2.78 -13.71 -5.39
C PHE A 66 4.24 -14.08 -5.05
N MET A 67 4.56 -15.38 -5.08
CA MET A 67 5.93 -15.86 -4.94
C MET A 67 6.73 -15.54 -6.21
N ASP A 68 7.24 -14.33 -6.28
CA ASP A 68 7.93 -13.79 -7.45
C ASP A 68 9.12 -12.90 -7.08
N LEU A 69 10.11 -13.48 -6.42
CA LEU A 69 11.32 -12.76 -6.00
C LEU A 69 12.08 -12.15 -7.20
N TYR A 70 12.19 -12.92 -8.31
CA TYR A 70 12.87 -12.46 -9.52
C TYR A 70 12.16 -11.29 -10.23
N GLY A 71 10.83 -11.27 -10.19
CA GLY A 71 10.02 -10.23 -10.82
C GLY A 71 9.59 -9.16 -9.85
N PHE A 72 10.08 -9.20 -8.60
CA PHE A 72 9.69 -8.25 -7.57
C PHE A 72 8.16 -8.17 -7.38
N GLY A 73 7.48 -9.31 -7.49
CA GLY A 73 6.01 -9.38 -7.41
C GLY A 73 5.27 -8.65 -8.54
N ARG A 74 5.96 -8.22 -9.60
CA ARG A 74 5.36 -7.41 -10.68
C ARG A 74 5.03 -8.22 -11.94
N ARG A 75 5.44 -9.50 -12.02
CA ARG A 75 5.02 -10.40 -13.10
C ARG A 75 3.61 -10.91 -12.83
N ARG A 76 2.79 -10.98 -13.88
CA ARG A 76 1.48 -11.62 -13.78
C ARG A 76 1.68 -13.13 -13.60
N ILE A 77 1.24 -13.66 -12.48
CA ILE A 77 1.22 -15.10 -12.19
C ILE A 77 -0.20 -15.58 -12.46
N SER A 78 -0.33 -16.65 -13.23
CA SER A 78 -1.63 -17.24 -13.60
C SER A 78 -1.54 -18.76 -13.57
N GLY A 79 -2.69 -19.41 -13.37
CA GLY A 79 -2.79 -20.88 -13.33
C GLY A 79 -2.62 -21.50 -11.95
N GLU A 80 -2.34 -20.71 -10.92
CA GLU A 80 -2.39 -21.16 -9.53
C GLU A 80 -3.85 -21.32 -9.07
N ARG A 81 -4.10 -22.30 -8.21
CA ARG A 81 -5.44 -22.51 -7.65
C ARG A 81 -5.72 -21.42 -6.59
N PRO A 82 -6.95 -20.93 -6.49
CA PRO A 82 -7.34 -19.95 -5.48
C PRO A 82 -6.97 -20.36 -4.05
N GLU A 83 -7.11 -21.66 -3.72
CA GLU A 83 -6.80 -22.19 -2.39
C GLU A 83 -5.29 -22.13 -2.08
N ASP A 84 -4.44 -22.32 -3.09
CA ASP A 84 -2.99 -22.26 -2.93
C ASP A 84 -2.54 -20.80 -2.73
N ILE A 85 -3.14 -19.86 -3.48
CA ILE A 85 -2.90 -18.42 -3.29
C ILE A 85 -3.36 -17.97 -1.89
N GLU A 86 -4.53 -18.43 -1.44
CA GLU A 86 -5.05 -18.11 -0.09
C GLU A 86 -4.07 -18.59 0.99
N ALA A 87 -3.57 -19.83 0.87
CA ALA A 87 -2.58 -20.37 1.82
C ALA A 87 -1.26 -19.56 1.81
N GLN A 88 -0.78 -19.15 0.64
CA GLN A 88 0.41 -18.30 0.49
C GLN A 88 0.21 -16.94 1.16
N LEU A 89 -0.97 -16.33 1.02
CA LEU A 89 -1.29 -15.04 1.64
C LEU A 89 -1.41 -15.16 3.16
N ILE A 90 -2.10 -16.18 3.68
CA ILE A 90 -2.20 -16.47 5.11
C ILE A 90 -0.79 -16.61 5.71
N TYR A 91 0.08 -17.39 5.08
CA TYR A 91 1.46 -17.58 5.52
C TYR A 91 2.21 -16.25 5.61
N GLN A 92 2.16 -15.42 4.59
CA GLN A 92 2.85 -14.14 4.51
C GLN A 92 2.36 -13.16 5.60
N ILE A 93 1.05 -12.99 5.72
CA ILE A 93 0.45 -12.08 6.70
C ILE A 93 0.77 -12.54 8.12
N ALA A 94 0.58 -13.84 8.40
CA ALA A 94 0.84 -14.41 9.73
C ALA A 94 2.32 -14.35 10.12
N ALA A 95 3.25 -14.51 9.18
CA ALA A 95 4.68 -14.40 9.45
C ALA A 95 5.08 -12.99 9.90
N VAL A 96 4.61 -11.95 9.19
CA VAL A 96 4.87 -10.56 9.58
C VAL A 96 4.15 -10.22 10.88
N GLN A 97 2.90 -10.63 11.06
CA GLN A 97 2.14 -10.42 12.30
C GLN A 97 2.84 -11.07 13.50
N GLY A 98 3.29 -12.31 13.36
CA GLY A 98 4.01 -13.02 14.41
C GLY A 98 5.29 -12.32 14.83
N MET A 99 6.09 -11.87 13.85
CA MET A 99 7.33 -11.11 14.12
C MET A 99 7.02 -9.75 14.74
N ALA A 100 6.04 -9.03 14.24
CA ALA A 100 5.62 -7.73 14.76
C ALA A 100 5.16 -7.82 16.23
N ASN A 101 4.36 -8.84 16.55
CA ASN A 101 3.91 -9.11 17.92
C ASN A 101 5.08 -9.44 18.85
N ALA A 102 6.03 -10.28 18.40
CA ALA A 102 7.22 -10.62 19.18
C ALA A 102 8.10 -9.40 19.48
N LEU A 103 8.10 -8.40 18.58
CA LEU A 103 8.83 -7.14 18.75
C LEU A 103 8.02 -6.05 19.47
N GLY A 104 6.77 -6.34 19.87
CA GLY A 104 5.90 -5.40 20.57
C GLY A 104 5.50 -4.19 19.72
N TRP A 105 5.27 -4.40 18.41
CA TRP A 105 4.76 -3.40 17.48
C TRP A 105 3.82 -4.07 16.48
N PRO A 106 2.55 -4.34 16.85
CA PRO A 106 1.63 -5.13 16.05
C PRO A 106 1.26 -4.46 14.73
N ILE A 107 0.94 -5.27 13.71
CA ILE A 107 0.43 -4.77 12.44
C ILE A 107 -0.99 -4.23 12.60
N SER A 108 -1.35 -3.23 11.81
CA SER A 108 -2.67 -2.60 11.79
C SER A 108 -3.47 -2.88 10.52
N HIS A 109 -2.80 -3.34 9.45
CA HIS A 109 -3.40 -3.45 8.12
C HIS A 109 -2.69 -4.48 7.24
N MET A 110 -3.31 -4.74 6.08
CA MET A 110 -2.72 -5.43 4.94
C MET A 110 -2.92 -4.61 3.67
N LYS A 111 -1.94 -4.61 2.80
CA LYS A 111 -1.97 -4.09 1.43
C LYS A 111 -1.34 -5.10 0.49
N THR A 112 -2.00 -5.48 -0.59
CA THR A 112 -1.43 -6.40 -1.60
C THR A 112 -0.41 -5.68 -2.49
N HIS A 113 0.74 -6.34 -2.73
CA HIS A 113 1.82 -5.78 -3.55
C HIS A 113 1.66 -6.10 -5.04
N GLY A 114 2.03 -5.15 -5.88
CA GLY A 114 2.39 -5.34 -7.28
C GLY A 114 1.31 -5.99 -8.14
N SER A 115 1.67 -7.07 -8.84
CA SER A 115 0.78 -7.74 -9.78
C SER A 115 -0.41 -8.42 -9.08
N LEU A 116 -0.24 -8.93 -7.87
CA LEU A 116 -1.35 -9.47 -7.08
C LEU A 116 -2.41 -8.40 -6.82
N GLY A 117 -2.00 -7.21 -6.37
CA GLY A 117 -2.91 -6.10 -6.11
C GLY A 117 -3.65 -5.65 -7.37
N ASN A 118 -2.92 -5.48 -8.48
CA ASN A 118 -3.51 -5.07 -9.75
C ASN A 118 -4.49 -6.13 -10.31
N MET A 119 -4.14 -7.41 -10.24
CA MET A 119 -5.02 -8.49 -10.70
C MET A 119 -6.26 -8.63 -9.82
N ALA A 120 -6.09 -8.60 -8.49
CA ALA A 120 -7.20 -8.67 -7.56
C ALA A 120 -8.14 -7.45 -7.63
N ALA A 121 -7.64 -6.28 -8.05
CA ALA A 121 -8.48 -5.11 -8.27
C ALA A 121 -9.50 -5.30 -9.42
N GLU A 122 -9.22 -6.20 -10.37
CA GLU A 122 -10.04 -6.48 -11.55
C GLU A 122 -10.74 -7.85 -11.51
N ASP A 123 -10.23 -8.80 -10.72
CA ASP A 123 -10.71 -10.19 -10.64
C ASP A 123 -11.44 -10.43 -9.30
N PRO A 124 -12.78 -10.65 -9.32
CA PRO A 124 -13.55 -10.87 -8.10
C PRO A 124 -13.17 -12.14 -7.35
N VAL A 125 -12.71 -13.20 -8.05
CA VAL A 125 -12.29 -14.45 -7.40
C VAL A 125 -10.99 -14.21 -6.60
N LEU A 126 -10.02 -13.56 -7.23
CA LEU A 126 -8.76 -13.24 -6.56
C LEU A 126 -8.95 -12.21 -5.43
N ALA A 127 -9.86 -11.25 -5.61
CA ALA A 127 -10.24 -10.30 -4.58
C ALA A 127 -10.82 -11.00 -3.34
N ASP A 128 -11.72 -11.95 -3.54
CA ASP A 128 -12.30 -12.73 -2.45
C ASP A 128 -11.24 -13.60 -1.74
N VAL A 129 -10.26 -14.15 -2.48
CA VAL A 129 -9.10 -14.85 -1.90
C VAL A 129 -8.32 -13.93 -0.96
N CYS A 130 -8.00 -12.71 -1.41
CA CYS A 130 -7.28 -11.74 -0.58
C CYS A 130 -8.04 -11.37 0.69
N ALA A 131 -9.35 -11.11 0.56
CA ALA A 131 -10.20 -10.76 1.69
C ALA A 131 -10.36 -11.92 2.69
N ARG A 132 -10.53 -13.17 2.21
CA ARG A 132 -10.61 -14.36 3.07
C ARG A 132 -9.29 -14.61 3.80
N ALA A 133 -8.16 -14.51 3.12
CA ALA A 133 -6.85 -14.69 3.73
C ALA A 133 -6.61 -13.70 4.88
N LEU A 134 -6.91 -12.41 4.64
CA LEU A 134 -6.81 -11.39 5.70
C LEU A 134 -7.71 -11.71 6.89
N LYS A 135 -8.99 -12.01 6.61
CA LYS A 135 -9.99 -12.32 7.63
C LYS A 135 -9.64 -13.56 8.45
N ALA A 136 -9.04 -14.57 7.81
CA ALA A 136 -8.62 -15.79 8.48
C ALA A 136 -7.46 -15.57 9.46
N VAL A 137 -6.55 -14.64 9.14
CA VAL A 137 -5.43 -14.30 10.04
C VAL A 137 -5.91 -13.39 11.16
N ASP A 138 -6.54 -12.27 10.83
CA ASP A 138 -7.03 -11.33 11.83
C ASP A 138 -8.11 -10.40 11.22
N PRO A 139 -9.39 -10.58 11.58
CA PRO A 139 -10.49 -9.77 11.07
C PRO A 139 -10.49 -8.32 11.58
N SER A 140 -9.65 -7.97 12.53
CA SER A 140 -9.53 -6.60 13.04
C SER A 140 -8.65 -5.70 12.17
N LEU A 141 -7.80 -6.30 11.32
CA LEU A 141 -6.89 -5.59 10.42
C LEU A 141 -7.67 -4.84 9.34
N VAL A 142 -7.11 -3.70 8.95
CA VAL A 142 -7.66 -2.89 7.86
C VAL A 142 -7.13 -3.42 6.52
N PHE A 143 -7.99 -3.57 5.52
CA PHE A 143 -7.57 -3.85 4.16
C PHE A 143 -7.40 -2.53 3.39
N ILE A 144 -6.18 -2.22 2.97
CA ILE A 144 -5.93 -1.10 2.06
C ILE A 144 -6.29 -1.53 0.64
N THR A 145 -7.24 -0.83 0.03
CA THR A 145 -7.77 -1.15 -1.31
C THR A 145 -7.82 0.08 -2.20
N LEU A 146 -7.75 -0.14 -3.52
CA LEU A 146 -8.06 0.89 -4.50
C LEU A 146 -9.56 1.20 -4.49
N PRO A 147 -9.97 2.46 -4.71
CA PRO A 147 -11.36 2.79 -4.96
C PRO A 147 -11.88 2.06 -6.21
N TYR A 148 -13.17 1.76 -6.25
CA TYR A 148 -13.85 1.09 -7.37
C TYR A 148 -13.40 -0.34 -7.70
N SER A 149 -12.44 -0.90 -6.96
CA SER A 149 -11.85 -2.22 -7.22
C SER A 149 -12.72 -3.38 -6.73
N GLU A 150 -12.47 -4.57 -7.30
CA GLU A 150 -13.07 -5.80 -6.77
C GLU A 150 -12.55 -6.13 -5.36
N THR A 151 -11.32 -5.73 -5.01
CA THR A 151 -10.78 -5.89 -3.64
C THR A 151 -11.57 -5.07 -2.62
N MET A 152 -11.99 -3.85 -2.95
CA MET A 152 -12.86 -3.04 -2.08
C MET A 152 -14.21 -3.73 -1.87
N LYS A 153 -14.85 -4.19 -2.93
CA LYS A 153 -16.12 -4.94 -2.86
C LYS A 153 -16.00 -6.24 -2.08
N ALA A 154 -14.89 -6.98 -2.25
CA ALA A 154 -14.61 -8.21 -1.50
C ALA A 154 -14.42 -7.94 -0.01
N ALA A 155 -13.71 -6.87 0.35
CA ALA A 155 -13.54 -6.44 1.74
C ALA A 155 -14.89 -6.07 2.38
N GLU A 156 -15.76 -5.36 1.67
CA GLU A 156 -17.12 -5.04 2.10
C GLU A 156 -17.94 -6.31 2.35
N ARG A 157 -17.96 -7.25 1.38
CA ARG A 157 -18.66 -8.54 1.53
C ARG A 157 -18.13 -9.35 2.72
N ALA A 158 -16.82 -9.28 2.98
CA ALA A 158 -16.19 -9.97 4.10
C ALA A 158 -16.43 -9.28 5.46
N GLY A 159 -16.94 -8.04 5.48
CA GLY A 159 -17.12 -7.23 6.69
C GLY A 159 -15.80 -6.75 7.28
N LEU A 160 -14.76 -6.58 6.45
CA LEU A 160 -13.47 -6.03 6.85
C LEU A 160 -13.52 -4.50 6.91
N LYS A 161 -12.65 -3.92 7.74
CA LYS A 161 -12.39 -2.48 7.70
C LYS A 161 -11.59 -2.14 6.43
N ILE A 162 -11.89 -1.02 5.81
CA ILE A 162 -11.28 -0.59 4.55
C ILE A 162 -10.59 0.76 4.74
N ALA A 163 -9.40 0.90 4.17
CA ALA A 163 -8.78 2.18 3.91
C ALA A 163 -8.65 2.37 2.39
N CYS A 164 -9.33 3.38 1.86
CA CYS A 164 -9.28 3.69 0.43
C CYS A 164 -7.96 4.37 0.09
N GLU A 165 -7.15 3.72 -0.77
CA GLU A 165 -5.84 4.19 -1.18
C GLU A 165 -5.87 4.93 -2.49
N VAL A 166 -5.18 6.07 -2.54
CA VAL A 166 -4.88 6.81 -3.77
C VAL A 166 -3.38 6.98 -3.96
N TYR A 167 -2.96 7.25 -5.19
CA TYR A 167 -1.54 7.31 -5.57
C TYR A 167 -1.14 8.72 -5.99
N ALA A 168 -0.03 9.19 -5.46
CA ALA A 168 0.51 10.49 -5.81
C ALA A 168 1.16 10.52 -7.21
N ASP A 169 1.74 9.40 -7.64
CA ASP A 169 2.61 9.28 -8.82
C ASP A 169 2.02 8.44 -9.96
N ARG A 170 0.72 8.08 -9.88
CA ARG A 170 0.04 7.24 -10.87
C ARG A 170 -1.21 7.91 -11.40
N THR A 171 -1.45 7.76 -12.71
CA THR A 171 -2.71 8.18 -13.33
C THR A 171 -3.77 7.08 -13.25
N TYR A 172 -5.02 7.48 -13.45
CA TYR A 172 -6.19 6.61 -13.37
C TYR A 172 -6.93 6.57 -14.70
N ASP A 173 -7.41 5.39 -15.08
CA ASP A 173 -8.32 5.19 -16.19
C ASP A 173 -9.77 5.59 -15.79
N ASP A 174 -10.65 5.76 -16.76
CA ASP A 174 -12.04 6.24 -16.55
C ASP A 174 -12.93 5.30 -15.73
N ASN A 175 -12.46 4.09 -15.43
CA ASN A 175 -13.10 3.14 -14.52
C ASN A 175 -12.58 3.21 -13.08
N GLY A 176 -11.64 4.13 -12.79
CA GLY A 176 -11.03 4.29 -11.47
C GLY A 176 -9.84 3.38 -11.19
N MET A 177 -9.47 2.50 -12.12
CA MET A 177 -8.27 1.67 -11.98
C MET A 177 -7.02 2.45 -12.36
N LEU A 178 -5.87 2.02 -11.82
CA LEU A 178 -4.57 2.60 -12.18
C LEU A 178 -4.26 2.32 -13.65
N THR A 179 -3.87 3.36 -14.39
CA THR A 179 -3.41 3.20 -15.77
C THR A 179 -2.22 2.25 -15.84
N SER A 180 -2.27 1.28 -16.77
CA SER A 180 -1.19 0.32 -16.95
C SER A 180 0.16 1.00 -17.15
N ARG A 181 1.21 0.58 -16.41
CA ARG A 181 2.57 1.13 -16.52
C ARG A 181 3.16 1.05 -17.94
N GLN A 182 2.59 0.22 -18.81
CA GLN A 182 2.98 0.11 -20.23
C GLN A 182 2.46 1.26 -21.10
N ARG A 183 1.49 2.05 -20.60
CA ARG A 183 0.95 3.21 -21.31
C ARG A 183 1.76 4.46 -20.98
N GLU A 184 2.01 5.27 -21.98
CA GLU A 184 2.58 6.62 -21.80
C GLU A 184 1.69 7.45 -20.87
N GLY A 185 2.31 8.19 -19.94
CA GLY A 185 1.60 9.01 -18.97
C GLY A 185 1.02 8.25 -17.77
N ALA A 186 1.26 6.93 -17.66
CA ALA A 186 0.79 6.14 -16.50
C ALA A 186 1.48 6.50 -15.18
N VAL A 187 2.71 7.01 -15.26
CA VAL A 187 3.50 7.45 -14.10
C VAL A 187 3.71 8.96 -14.18
N ILE A 188 3.44 9.66 -13.10
CA ILE A 188 3.62 11.10 -12.99
C ILE A 188 5.00 11.36 -12.39
N HIS A 189 5.91 11.90 -13.20
CA HIS A 189 7.26 12.29 -12.76
C HIS A 189 7.35 13.77 -12.39
N ASP A 190 6.41 14.57 -12.80
CA ASP A 190 6.34 16.00 -12.51
C ASP A 190 5.75 16.21 -11.11
N LEU A 191 6.53 16.86 -10.25
CA LEU A 191 6.15 17.11 -8.87
C LEU A 191 4.88 17.95 -8.76
N GLN A 192 4.74 19.01 -9.56
CA GLN A 192 3.58 19.89 -9.47
C GLN A 192 2.30 19.15 -9.89
N LYS A 193 2.34 18.37 -10.96
CA LYS A 193 1.21 17.53 -11.39
C LYS A 193 0.81 16.51 -10.32
N SER A 194 1.80 15.91 -9.65
CA SER A 194 1.56 14.98 -8.54
C SER A 194 0.86 15.68 -7.38
N LEU A 195 1.34 16.88 -6.99
CA LEU A 195 0.72 17.67 -5.92
C LEU A 195 -0.71 18.10 -6.28
N ASP A 196 -0.93 18.59 -7.49
CA ASP A 196 -2.26 19.01 -7.97
C ASP A 196 -3.24 17.82 -7.96
N GLN A 197 -2.79 16.64 -8.37
CA GLN A 197 -3.60 15.42 -8.33
C GLN A 197 -3.97 15.03 -6.90
N VAL A 198 -3.00 15.03 -5.98
CA VAL A 198 -3.24 14.69 -4.57
C VAL A 198 -4.20 15.68 -3.94
N LEU A 199 -4.02 16.98 -4.16
CA LEU A 199 -4.94 17.99 -3.63
C LEU A 199 -6.35 17.83 -4.19
N SER A 200 -6.51 17.47 -5.46
CA SER A 200 -7.81 17.14 -6.03
C SER A 200 -8.45 15.94 -5.32
N MET A 201 -7.67 14.89 -4.99
CA MET A 201 -8.20 13.70 -4.34
C MET A 201 -8.52 13.92 -2.85
N VAL A 202 -7.67 14.67 -2.15
CA VAL A 202 -7.81 14.85 -0.68
C VAL A 202 -8.75 15.99 -0.32
N ARG A 203 -8.63 17.14 -0.99
CA ARG A 203 -9.42 18.35 -0.69
C ARG A 203 -10.75 18.34 -1.40
N ASP A 204 -10.75 18.02 -2.70
CA ASP A 204 -11.94 18.12 -3.54
C ASP A 204 -12.71 16.78 -3.62
N GLY A 205 -12.14 15.69 -3.09
CA GLY A 205 -12.73 14.35 -3.11
C GLY A 205 -12.88 13.78 -4.52
N VAL A 206 -11.93 14.07 -5.42
CA VAL A 206 -12.06 13.74 -6.84
C VAL A 206 -10.77 13.17 -7.41
N ILE A 207 -10.85 11.99 -8.03
CA ILE A 207 -9.79 11.41 -8.86
C ILE A 207 -9.91 11.99 -10.28
N PRO A 208 -8.91 12.74 -10.78
CA PRO A 208 -8.84 13.10 -12.18
C PRO A 208 -8.35 11.88 -12.99
N THR A 209 -9.10 11.50 -14.04
CA THR A 209 -8.71 10.39 -14.91
C THR A 209 -7.97 10.86 -16.16
N ILE A 210 -7.19 9.97 -16.78
CA ILE A 210 -6.46 10.28 -18.02
C ILE A 210 -7.42 10.57 -19.19
N GLY A 211 -8.66 10.05 -19.14
CA GLY A 211 -9.72 10.34 -20.10
C GLY A 211 -10.49 11.63 -19.81
N GLY A 212 -10.13 12.37 -18.75
CA GLY A 212 -10.75 13.64 -18.38
C GLY A 212 -12.02 13.54 -17.53
N ARG A 213 -12.38 12.34 -17.07
CA ARG A 213 -13.47 12.17 -16.10
C ARG A 213 -13.03 12.58 -14.71
N LYS A 214 -13.99 12.90 -13.87
CA LYS A 214 -13.82 13.17 -12.44
C LYS A 214 -14.61 12.13 -11.66
N LEU A 215 -13.92 11.28 -10.91
CA LEU A 215 -14.54 10.21 -10.12
C LEU A 215 -14.52 10.59 -8.64
N PRO A 216 -15.66 10.53 -7.92
CA PRO A 216 -15.70 10.79 -6.49
C PRO A 216 -14.79 9.83 -5.71
N VAL A 217 -14.11 10.32 -4.67
CA VAL A 217 -13.29 9.47 -3.78
C VAL A 217 -13.27 10.05 -2.37
N GLU A 218 -13.30 9.16 -1.39
CA GLU A 218 -12.99 9.46 0.00
C GLU A 218 -11.67 8.76 0.33
N ALA A 219 -10.56 9.46 0.09
CA ALA A 219 -9.22 8.92 0.29
C ALA A 219 -8.90 8.84 1.79
N ALA A 220 -8.46 7.66 2.24
CA ALA A 220 -7.97 7.44 3.61
C ALA A 220 -6.43 7.49 3.68
N THR A 221 -5.75 7.10 2.59
CA THR A 221 -4.28 7.03 2.54
C THR A 221 -3.75 7.33 1.14
N ILE A 222 -2.58 7.96 1.10
CA ILE A 222 -1.84 8.24 -0.14
C ILE A 222 -0.60 7.36 -0.19
N CYS A 223 -0.44 6.58 -1.25
CA CYS A 223 0.77 5.82 -1.49
C CYS A 223 1.84 6.67 -2.16
N VAL A 224 3.06 6.58 -1.63
CA VAL A 224 4.29 7.04 -2.27
C VAL A 224 5.24 5.86 -2.44
N HIS A 225 5.78 5.68 -3.65
CA HIS A 225 6.72 4.59 -3.90
C HIS A 225 8.13 4.95 -3.39
N GLY A 226 8.75 4.06 -2.60
CA GLY A 226 10.09 4.25 -2.04
C GLY A 226 11.22 3.78 -2.97
N ASP A 227 10.93 2.99 -3.99
CA ASP A 227 11.87 2.31 -4.88
C ASP A 227 12.31 3.15 -6.09
N THR A 228 11.78 4.36 -6.26
CA THR A 228 12.10 5.24 -7.40
C THR A 228 13.09 6.33 -7.01
N PRO A 229 14.02 6.72 -7.90
CA PRO A 229 14.88 7.89 -7.67
C PRO A 229 14.06 9.14 -7.35
N GLY A 230 14.41 9.85 -6.27
CA GLY A 230 13.69 11.05 -5.84
C GLY A 230 12.46 10.82 -4.96
N ALA A 231 12.13 9.57 -4.60
CA ALA A 231 10.99 9.22 -3.76
C ALA A 231 10.92 10.00 -2.45
N VAL A 232 12.05 10.11 -1.74
CA VAL A 232 12.15 10.86 -0.47
C VAL A 232 11.84 12.35 -0.68
N ALA A 233 12.36 12.95 -1.75
CA ALA A 233 12.09 14.35 -2.08
C ALA A 233 10.61 14.57 -2.42
N MET A 234 10.00 13.65 -3.16
CA MET A 234 8.57 13.65 -3.50
C MET A 234 7.72 13.57 -2.22
N ALA A 235 7.99 12.60 -1.35
CA ALA A 235 7.26 12.42 -0.08
C ALA A 235 7.36 13.67 0.81
N ARG A 236 8.54 14.28 0.89
CA ARG A 236 8.76 15.53 1.66
C ARG A 236 7.96 16.70 1.09
N SER A 237 7.98 16.86 -0.23
CA SER A 237 7.24 17.92 -0.91
C SER A 237 5.74 17.73 -0.76
N LEU A 238 5.26 16.51 -0.87
CA LEU A 238 3.86 16.16 -0.67
C LEU A 238 3.40 16.47 0.76
N ARG A 239 4.17 16.05 1.76
CA ARG A 239 3.86 16.32 3.16
C ARG A 239 3.80 17.83 3.45
N ASN A 240 4.73 18.60 2.90
CA ASN A 240 4.76 20.06 3.05
C ASN A 240 3.56 20.72 2.37
N ALA A 241 3.18 20.26 1.16
CA ALA A 241 2.02 20.81 0.45
C ALA A 241 0.72 20.51 1.19
N LEU A 242 0.53 19.29 1.69
CA LEU A 242 -0.63 18.93 2.50
C LEU A 242 -0.73 19.80 3.76
N ALA A 243 0.38 20.00 4.46
CA ALA A 243 0.43 20.88 5.65
C ALA A 243 0.10 22.35 5.31
N ALA A 244 0.56 22.86 4.17
CA ALA A 244 0.25 24.22 3.70
C ALA A 244 -1.25 24.42 3.39
N GLU A 245 -1.95 23.36 2.95
CA GLU A 245 -3.39 23.33 2.71
C GLU A 245 -4.20 23.02 4.00
N GLY A 246 -3.55 22.93 5.16
CA GLY A 246 -4.21 22.66 6.44
C GLY A 246 -4.69 21.20 6.60
N VAL A 247 -4.12 20.28 5.84
CA VAL A 247 -4.37 18.84 5.97
C VAL A 247 -3.37 18.24 6.95
N ASP A 248 -3.88 17.58 8.01
CA ASP A 248 -3.03 16.85 8.96
C ASP A 248 -2.63 15.49 8.39
N VAL A 249 -1.32 15.16 8.45
CA VAL A 249 -0.80 13.88 8.00
C VAL A 249 -0.66 12.96 9.21
N SER A 250 -1.61 12.04 9.36
CA SER A 250 -1.69 11.10 10.48
C SER A 250 -2.18 9.73 10.03
N PRO A 251 -1.78 8.64 10.72
CA PRO A 251 -2.13 7.29 10.30
C PRO A 251 -3.64 7.03 10.39
N PHE A 252 -4.22 6.33 9.40
CA PHE A 252 -5.64 5.91 9.41
C PHE A 252 -5.93 4.87 10.49
N ALA A 253 -4.92 4.10 10.91
CA ALA A 253 -4.99 3.16 12.01
C ALA A 253 -3.73 3.29 12.87
N ARG A 254 -3.91 3.62 14.16
CA ARG A 254 -2.79 3.68 15.09
C ARG A 254 -2.40 2.26 15.52
N PRO A 255 -1.09 2.01 15.76
CA PRO A 255 -0.67 0.78 16.41
C PRO A 255 -1.43 0.63 17.72
N LEU A 256 -1.94 -0.57 17.99
CA LEU A 256 -2.49 -0.88 19.29
C LEU A 256 -1.29 -0.82 20.26
N THR A 257 -1.19 0.26 21.03
CA THR A 257 -0.23 0.31 22.14
C THR A 257 -0.62 -0.76 23.15
N PRO A 258 0.34 -1.61 23.58
CA PRO A 258 0.08 -2.63 24.60
C PRO A 258 -0.37 -2.03 25.93
#